data_45a553b6d3f251ff2fe6ce90057c0aba
#
_entry.id   45a553b6d3f251ff2fe6ce90057c0aba
#
_cell.length_a   1.000
_cell.length_b   1.000
_cell.length_c   1.000
_cell.angle_alpha   90.00
_cell.angle_beta   90.00
_cell.angle_gamma   90.00
#
_symmetry.space_group_name_H-M   'P 1'
#
loop_
_entity.id
_entity.type
_entity.pdbx_description
1 polymer ?
#
loop_
_entity_poly.entity_id
_entity_poly.type
_entity_poly.pdbx_seq_one_letter_code
_entity_poly.pdbx_strand_id
1 'polypeptide(L)'
;MSSKSIGKRFEELVTIVERLRAPDGCPWDIEQTSASLLPYLLEETYEVMESVDDRNWEVLKEELGDLMLHVVFQASIATDSKRFNIDESLKKVNEKLVRRHPHVFGDTKADAAFNAKQNWEAEKQKEKKRDSRLDGVPVTLPGLVRAQRLQEKAAYVGFDWRSEEHTSELQSRETI
;
A
#
# COMPACT_ATOMS: atom_id res chain seq x y z
N MET A 1 -12.58 -9.48 -19.42
CA MET A 1 -13.59 -9.67 -18.33
C MET A 1 -14.48 -8.44 -18.26
N SER A 2 -15.79 -8.59 -18.14
CA SER A 2 -16.70 -7.44 -18.02
C SER A 2 -16.59 -6.83 -16.62
N SER A 3 -16.48 -5.49 -16.54
CA SER A 3 -16.48 -4.71 -15.29
C SER A 3 -17.63 -5.09 -14.34
N LYS A 4 -18.81 -5.40 -14.90
CA LYS A 4 -19.98 -5.88 -14.14
C LYS A 4 -19.75 -7.22 -13.41
N SER A 5 -18.91 -8.11 -13.98
CA SER A 5 -18.59 -9.41 -13.37
C SER A 5 -17.66 -9.27 -12.17
N ILE A 6 -16.70 -8.33 -12.25
CA ILE A 6 -15.74 -8.06 -11.17
C ILE A 6 -16.45 -7.42 -9.98
N GLY A 7 -17.28 -6.41 -10.22
CA GLY A 7 -18.08 -5.78 -9.15
C GLY A 7 -18.93 -6.79 -8.40
N LYS A 8 -19.63 -7.67 -9.13
CA LYS A 8 -20.48 -8.71 -8.52
C LYS A 8 -19.67 -9.66 -7.62
N ARG A 9 -18.46 -10.08 -8.05
CA ARG A 9 -17.63 -10.97 -7.23
C ARG A 9 -17.08 -10.27 -5.99
N PHE A 10 -16.79 -8.98 -6.09
CA PHE A 10 -16.38 -8.21 -4.94
C PHE A 10 -17.53 -8.03 -3.93
N GLU A 11 -18.74 -7.72 -4.42
CA GLU A 11 -19.96 -7.69 -3.58
C GLU A 11 -20.22 -9.04 -2.91
N GLU A 12 -20.02 -10.15 -3.63
CA GLU A 12 -20.12 -11.50 -3.09
C GLU A 12 -19.13 -11.73 -1.95
N LEU A 13 -17.86 -11.33 -2.10
CA LEU A 13 -16.86 -11.43 -1.04
C LEU A 13 -17.27 -10.62 0.20
N VAL A 14 -17.75 -9.40 0.02
CA VAL A 14 -18.26 -8.56 1.12
C VAL A 14 -19.39 -9.28 1.85
N THR A 15 -20.36 -9.81 1.11
CA THR A 15 -21.51 -10.54 1.67
C THR A 15 -21.08 -11.79 2.43
N ILE A 16 -20.09 -12.53 1.92
CA ILE A 16 -19.53 -13.71 2.61
C ILE A 16 -18.92 -13.32 3.95
N VAL A 17 -18.08 -12.27 3.98
CA VAL A 17 -17.47 -11.80 5.23
C VAL A 17 -18.52 -11.32 6.23
N GLU A 18 -19.52 -10.56 5.77
CA GLU A 18 -20.64 -10.13 6.62
C GLU A 18 -21.38 -11.34 7.21
N ARG A 19 -21.61 -12.39 6.41
CA ARG A 19 -22.27 -13.61 6.88
C ARG A 19 -21.42 -14.40 7.87
N LEU A 20 -20.11 -14.50 7.66
CA LEU A 20 -19.17 -15.14 8.60
C LEU A 20 -19.17 -14.42 9.96
N ARG A 21 -19.30 -13.12 9.97
CA ARG A 21 -19.28 -12.28 11.17
C ARG A 21 -20.65 -11.99 11.78
N ALA A 22 -21.73 -12.50 11.17
CA ALA A 22 -23.08 -12.39 11.74
C ALA A 22 -23.18 -13.13 13.10
N PRO A 23 -24.14 -12.79 13.99
CA PRO A 23 -24.26 -13.40 15.32
C PRO A 23 -24.37 -14.94 15.31
N ASP A 24 -24.86 -15.51 14.21
CA ASP A 24 -24.97 -16.94 13.96
C ASP A 24 -23.95 -17.44 12.92
N GLY A 25 -22.88 -16.66 12.70
CA GLY A 25 -21.79 -16.96 11.77
C GLY A 25 -20.70 -17.84 12.39
N CYS A 26 -19.47 -17.65 11.95
CA CYS A 26 -18.32 -18.38 12.44
C CYS A 26 -17.82 -17.78 13.78
N PRO A 27 -17.75 -18.56 14.86
CA PRO A 27 -17.30 -18.05 16.17
C PRO A 27 -15.91 -17.41 16.11
N TRP A 28 -14.99 -17.99 15.33
CA TRP A 28 -13.63 -17.45 15.18
C TRP A 28 -13.64 -16.08 14.48
N ASP A 29 -14.41 -15.93 13.39
CA ASP A 29 -14.50 -14.68 12.65
C ASP A 29 -15.19 -13.55 13.44
N ILE A 30 -16.16 -13.91 14.28
CA ILE A 30 -16.87 -12.97 15.16
C ILE A 30 -15.93 -12.38 16.21
N GLU A 31 -15.03 -13.19 16.77
CA GLU A 31 -14.09 -12.74 17.82
C GLU A 31 -12.92 -11.91 17.30
N GLN A 32 -12.69 -11.87 15.98
CA GLN A 32 -11.56 -11.13 15.43
C GLN A 32 -11.67 -9.63 15.66
N THR A 33 -10.51 -9.05 15.93
CA THR A 33 -10.31 -7.60 16.02
C THR A 33 -9.35 -7.14 14.92
N SER A 34 -9.33 -5.84 14.62
CA SER A 34 -8.35 -5.29 13.69
C SER A 34 -6.91 -5.64 14.07
N ALA A 35 -6.61 -5.73 15.37
CA ALA A 35 -5.27 -6.06 15.85
C ALA A 35 -4.94 -7.55 15.71
N SER A 36 -5.91 -8.45 16.01
CA SER A 36 -5.69 -9.89 15.93
C SER A 36 -5.44 -10.39 14.50
N LEU A 37 -5.94 -9.65 13.49
CA LEU A 37 -5.74 -9.98 12.07
C LEU A 37 -4.42 -9.47 11.48
N LEU A 38 -3.67 -8.61 12.19
CA LEU A 38 -2.42 -8.07 11.63
C LEU A 38 -1.34 -9.11 11.34
N PRO A 39 -1.14 -10.15 12.19
CA PRO A 39 -0.17 -11.20 11.87
C PRO A 39 -0.51 -11.94 10.55
N TYR A 40 -1.77 -12.31 10.36
CA TYR A 40 -2.23 -12.98 9.14
C TYR A 40 -2.08 -12.07 7.90
N LEU A 41 -2.52 -10.81 7.96
CA LEU A 41 -2.30 -9.85 6.88
C LEU A 41 -0.82 -9.73 6.50
N LEU A 42 0.08 -9.80 7.48
CA LEU A 42 1.52 -9.76 7.23
C LEU A 42 2.00 -11.05 6.56
N GLU A 43 1.50 -12.21 6.97
CA GLU A 43 1.77 -13.52 6.39
C GLU A 43 1.40 -13.54 4.91
N GLU A 44 0.15 -13.23 4.57
CA GLU A 44 -0.33 -13.13 3.18
C GLU A 44 0.51 -12.14 2.34
N THR A 45 0.98 -11.06 2.97
CA THR A 45 1.87 -10.11 2.27
C THR A 45 3.20 -10.75 1.89
N TYR A 46 3.77 -11.60 2.74
CA TYR A 46 5.01 -12.33 2.45
C TYR A 46 4.77 -13.44 1.42
N GLU A 47 3.65 -14.13 1.46
CA GLU A 47 3.27 -15.17 0.48
C GLU A 47 3.08 -14.57 -0.92
N VAL A 48 2.49 -13.37 -1.01
CA VAL A 48 2.49 -12.59 -2.27
C VAL A 48 3.93 -12.31 -2.74
N MET A 49 4.84 -11.90 -1.85
CA MET A 49 6.23 -11.62 -2.24
C MET A 49 6.94 -12.89 -2.73
N GLU A 50 6.80 -13.99 -2.02
CA GLU A 50 7.38 -15.30 -2.39
C GLU A 50 6.85 -15.80 -3.74
N SER A 51 5.53 -15.74 -3.93
CA SER A 51 4.89 -16.13 -5.19
C SER A 51 5.37 -15.31 -6.40
N VAL A 52 5.68 -14.03 -6.21
CA VAL A 52 6.26 -13.15 -7.23
C VAL A 52 7.72 -13.54 -7.52
N ASP A 53 8.52 -13.77 -6.48
CA ASP A 53 9.94 -14.14 -6.61
C ASP A 53 10.07 -15.51 -7.32
N ASP A 54 9.20 -16.47 -6.99
CA ASP A 54 9.11 -17.79 -7.59
C ASP A 54 8.44 -17.80 -8.97
N ARG A 55 7.87 -16.67 -9.39
CA ARG A 55 7.07 -16.53 -10.62
C ARG A 55 5.90 -17.51 -10.70
N ASN A 56 5.32 -17.84 -9.55
CA ASN A 56 4.19 -18.76 -9.45
C ASN A 56 2.86 -18.00 -9.52
N TRP A 57 2.35 -17.80 -10.73
CA TRP A 57 1.15 -17.00 -10.97
C TRP A 57 -0.15 -17.60 -10.43
N GLU A 58 -0.20 -18.93 -10.25
CA GLU A 58 -1.37 -19.58 -9.66
C GLU A 58 -1.44 -19.33 -8.16
N VAL A 59 -0.32 -19.44 -7.45
CA VAL A 59 -0.22 -19.07 -6.04
C VAL A 59 -0.45 -17.57 -5.87
N LEU A 60 0.21 -16.71 -6.65
CA LEU A 60 -0.01 -15.27 -6.60
C LEU A 60 -1.50 -14.88 -6.72
N LYS A 61 -2.25 -15.58 -7.55
CA LYS A 61 -3.68 -15.33 -7.70
C LYS A 61 -4.46 -15.64 -6.42
N GLU A 62 -4.08 -16.69 -5.70
CA GLU A 62 -4.65 -17.09 -4.42
C GLU A 62 -4.32 -16.04 -3.36
N GLU A 63 -3.05 -15.72 -3.15
CA GLU A 63 -2.58 -14.79 -2.13
C GLU A 63 -3.13 -13.35 -2.30
N LEU A 64 -3.31 -12.91 -3.56
CA LEU A 64 -4.01 -11.65 -3.83
C LEU A 64 -5.49 -11.70 -3.43
N GLY A 65 -6.12 -12.86 -3.49
CA GLY A 65 -7.47 -13.10 -2.98
C GLY A 65 -7.51 -12.96 -1.46
N ASP A 66 -6.55 -13.55 -0.77
CA ASP A 66 -6.45 -13.54 0.70
C ASP A 66 -6.09 -12.15 1.24
N LEU A 67 -5.20 -11.40 0.58
CA LEU A 67 -5.03 -9.98 0.87
C LEU A 67 -6.33 -9.18 0.71
N MET A 68 -7.13 -9.48 -0.31
CA MET A 68 -8.41 -8.80 -0.52
C MET A 68 -9.44 -9.18 0.56
N LEU A 69 -9.45 -10.45 0.99
CA LEU A 69 -10.23 -10.90 2.14
C LEU A 69 -9.87 -10.08 3.39
N HIS A 70 -8.59 -9.92 3.71
CA HIS A 70 -8.15 -9.12 4.84
C HIS A 70 -8.59 -7.66 4.76
N VAL A 71 -8.58 -7.05 3.57
CA VAL A 71 -9.09 -5.68 3.37
C VAL A 71 -10.58 -5.59 3.69
N VAL A 72 -11.38 -6.52 3.19
CA VAL A 72 -12.83 -6.56 3.44
C VAL A 72 -13.12 -6.85 4.91
N PHE A 73 -12.35 -7.76 5.52
CA PHE A 73 -12.51 -8.13 6.93
C PHE A 73 -12.23 -6.93 7.87
N GLN A 74 -11.13 -6.21 7.65
CA GLN A 74 -10.82 -4.99 8.40
C GLN A 74 -11.90 -3.92 8.24
N ALA A 75 -12.46 -3.78 7.04
CA ALA A 75 -13.56 -2.84 6.79
C ALA A 75 -14.86 -3.28 7.48
N SER A 76 -15.15 -4.58 7.55
CA SER A 76 -16.29 -5.12 8.30
C SER A 76 -16.17 -4.80 9.80
N ILE A 77 -15.01 -5.04 10.41
CA ILE A 77 -14.74 -4.68 11.82
C ILE A 77 -14.92 -3.17 12.06
N ALA A 78 -14.47 -2.35 11.11
CA ALA A 78 -14.63 -0.90 11.20
C ALA A 78 -16.10 -0.47 11.10
N THR A 79 -16.90 -1.17 10.29
CA THR A 79 -18.36 -0.97 10.16
C THR A 79 -19.08 -1.28 11.46
N ASP A 80 -18.78 -2.41 12.11
CA ASP A 80 -19.33 -2.77 13.42
C ASP A 80 -19.03 -1.70 14.48
N SER A 81 -17.85 -1.13 14.40
CA SER A 81 -17.39 -0.05 15.28
C SER A 81 -17.91 1.35 14.86
N LYS A 82 -18.75 1.46 13.83
CA LYS A 82 -19.31 2.69 13.27
C LYS A 82 -18.24 3.73 12.88
N ARG A 83 -17.08 3.27 12.37
CA ARG A 83 -15.96 4.13 11.99
C ARG A 83 -15.99 4.48 10.50
N PHE A 84 -16.06 3.47 9.65
CA PHE A 84 -16.17 3.56 8.20
C PHE A 84 -16.54 2.18 7.63
N ASN A 85 -16.93 2.13 6.37
CA ASN A 85 -17.22 0.91 5.62
C ASN A 85 -16.31 0.76 4.40
N ILE A 86 -16.45 -0.38 3.69
CA ILE A 86 -15.63 -0.69 2.52
C ILE A 86 -15.87 0.31 1.36
N ASP A 87 -17.10 0.79 1.16
CA ASP A 87 -17.42 1.77 0.11
C ASP A 87 -16.68 3.09 0.33
N GLU A 88 -16.66 3.60 1.57
CA GLU A 88 -15.92 4.81 1.93
C GLU A 88 -14.42 4.65 1.70
N SER A 89 -13.86 3.46 1.96
CA SER A 89 -12.45 3.15 1.69
C SER A 89 -12.15 3.13 0.20
N LEU A 90 -13.00 2.48 -0.60
CA LEU A 90 -12.91 2.44 -2.07
C LEU A 90 -13.05 3.83 -2.68
N LYS A 91 -14.06 4.60 -2.27
CA LYS A 91 -14.24 5.98 -2.70
C LYS A 91 -12.99 6.81 -2.45
N LYS A 92 -12.45 6.75 -1.23
CA LYS A 92 -11.27 7.51 -0.82
C LYS A 92 -10.01 7.15 -1.62
N VAL A 93 -9.79 5.87 -1.93
CA VAL A 93 -8.64 5.46 -2.74
C VAL A 93 -8.82 5.87 -4.20
N ASN A 94 -10.03 5.75 -4.77
CA ASN A 94 -10.33 6.15 -6.14
C ASN A 94 -10.12 7.66 -6.34
N GLU A 95 -10.70 8.48 -5.47
CA GLU A 95 -10.51 9.94 -5.50
C GLU A 95 -9.02 10.31 -5.39
N LYS A 96 -8.29 9.64 -4.49
CA LYS A 96 -6.85 9.83 -4.33
C LYS A 96 -6.07 9.47 -5.58
N LEU A 97 -6.38 8.35 -6.23
CA LEU A 97 -5.70 7.92 -7.46
C LEU A 97 -5.93 8.89 -8.61
N VAL A 98 -7.18 9.30 -8.83
CA VAL A 98 -7.51 10.29 -9.86
C VAL A 98 -6.79 11.62 -9.62
N ARG A 99 -6.85 12.15 -8.42
CA ARG A 99 -6.23 13.43 -8.06
C ARG A 99 -4.71 13.41 -8.19
N ARG A 100 -4.04 12.29 -7.84
CA ARG A 100 -2.58 12.17 -7.89
C ARG A 100 -2.02 11.82 -9.27
N HIS A 101 -2.88 11.55 -10.25
CA HIS A 101 -2.48 11.30 -11.63
C HIS A 101 -3.10 12.31 -12.61
N PRO A 102 -2.85 13.62 -12.43
CA PRO A 102 -3.43 14.63 -13.31
C PRO A 102 -2.97 14.50 -14.77
N HIS A 103 -1.86 13.80 -14.99
CA HIS A 103 -1.35 13.46 -16.33
C HIS A 103 -2.12 12.33 -17.04
N VAL A 104 -2.98 11.61 -16.30
CA VAL A 104 -3.84 10.54 -16.84
C VAL A 104 -5.29 10.97 -16.87
N PHE A 105 -5.76 11.65 -15.81
CA PHE A 105 -7.16 11.99 -15.59
C PHE A 105 -7.47 13.49 -15.77
N GLY A 106 -6.46 14.32 -16.04
CA GLY A 106 -6.57 15.77 -16.23
C GLY A 106 -5.78 16.22 -17.46
N ASP A 107 -5.49 17.52 -17.53
CA ASP A 107 -4.85 18.16 -18.68
C ASP A 107 -3.31 18.28 -18.59
N THR A 108 -2.71 17.79 -17.51
CA THR A 108 -1.27 17.88 -17.29
C THR A 108 -0.54 16.74 -18.00
N LYS A 109 0.49 17.05 -18.77
CA LYS A 109 1.34 16.03 -19.41
C LYS A 109 2.50 15.66 -18.49
N ALA A 110 2.82 14.38 -18.41
CA ALA A 110 4.06 13.88 -17.79
C ALA A 110 4.88 13.16 -18.86
N ASP A 111 6.05 13.71 -19.18
CA ASP A 111 6.88 13.23 -20.29
C ASP A 111 7.74 12.01 -19.93
N ALA A 112 7.82 11.65 -18.63
CA ALA A 112 8.58 10.50 -18.16
C ALA A 112 8.04 9.93 -16.84
N ALA A 113 8.29 8.65 -16.59
CA ALA A 113 7.91 7.96 -15.35
C ALA A 113 8.49 8.63 -14.08
N PHE A 114 9.68 9.21 -14.18
CA PHE A 114 10.31 9.96 -13.10
C PHE A 114 9.50 11.20 -12.72
N ASN A 115 9.04 11.98 -13.71
CA ASN A 115 8.22 13.17 -13.49
C ASN A 115 6.86 12.80 -12.89
N ALA A 116 6.26 11.69 -13.32
CA ALA A 116 5.02 11.17 -12.76
C ALA A 116 5.17 10.81 -11.27
N LYS A 117 6.28 10.16 -10.89
CA LYS A 117 6.57 9.79 -9.50
C LYS A 117 6.86 11.02 -8.62
N GLN A 118 7.58 12.03 -9.14
CA GLN A 118 7.79 13.29 -8.43
C GLN A 118 6.46 14.04 -8.19
N ASN A 119 5.61 14.14 -9.20
CA ASN A 119 4.30 14.76 -9.07
C ASN A 119 3.43 14.05 -8.04
N TRP A 120 3.43 12.73 -8.04
CA TRP A 120 2.73 11.92 -7.03
C TRP A 120 3.18 12.23 -5.59
N GLU A 121 4.49 12.26 -5.33
CA GLU A 121 5.01 12.56 -3.98
C GLU A 121 4.77 14.02 -3.59
N ALA A 122 4.83 14.95 -4.53
CA ALA A 122 4.50 16.36 -4.28
C ALA A 122 3.02 16.54 -3.88
N GLU A 123 2.09 15.93 -4.61
CA GLU A 123 0.66 15.96 -4.27
C GLU A 123 0.38 15.28 -2.92
N LYS A 124 1.00 14.14 -2.66
CA LYS A 124 0.89 13.43 -1.39
C LYS A 124 1.40 14.26 -0.20
N GLN A 125 2.44 15.06 -0.40
CA GLN A 125 2.97 15.94 0.64
C GLN A 125 2.02 17.09 0.96
N LYS A 126 1.48 17.75 -0.08
CA LYS A 126 0.48 18.83 0.08
C LYS A 126 -0.75 18.33 0.84
N GLU A 127 -1.31 17.18 0.44
CA GLU A 127 -2.49 16.58 1.07
C GLU A 127 -2.30 16.26 2.55
N LYS A 128 -1.13 15.76 2.90
CA LYS A 128 -0.84 15.29 4.28
C LYS A 128 -0.31 16.39 5.19
N LYS A 129 -0.10 17.61 4.68
CA LYS A 129 0.47 18.75 5.43
C LYS A 129 1.70 18.33 6.24
N ARG A 130 2.63 17.60 5.59
CA ARG A 130 3.83 17.08 6.25
C ARG A 130 4.87 18.17 6.40
N ASP A 131 5.46 18.27 7.57
CA ASP A 131 6.51 19.23 7.87
C ASP A 131 7.84 18.82 7.25
N SER A 132 8.08 17.50 7.14
CA SER A 132 9.29 16.96 6.52
C SER A 132 8.98 16.11 5.28
N ARG A 133 9.89 16.11 4.32
CA ARG A 133 9.88 15.21 3.16
C ARG A 133 10.03 13.74 3.57
N LEU A 134 10.68 13.47 4.69
CA LEU A 134 10.88 12.12 5.22
C LEU A 134 9.67 11.58 5.97
N ASP A 135 8.70 12.43 6.29
CA ASP A 135 7.50 12.01 7.01
C ASP A 135 6.67 10.97 6.26
N GLY A 136 5.98 10.13 7.04
CA GLY A 136 5.05 9.11 6.54
C GLY A 136 5.71 7.83 6.06
N VAL A 137 6.94 7.56 6.50
CA VAL A 137 7.52 6.20 6.50
C VAL A 137 7.16 5.56 7.83
N PRO A 138 6.39 4.46 7.85
CA PRO A 138 5.97 3.83 9.10
C PRO A 138 7.18 3.44 9.95
N VAL A 139 7.11 3.72 11.25
CA VAL A 139 8.19 3.38 12.20
C VAL A 139 8.25 1.87 12.48
N THR A 140 7.17 1.16 12.22
CA THR A 140 7.04 -0.29 12.41
C THR A 140 7.60 -1.11 11.25
N LEU A 141 8.03 -0.48 10.16
CA LEU A 141 8.68 -1.19 9.06
C LEU A 141 9.98 -1.84 9.54
N PRO A 142 10.34 -3.04 9.00
CA PRO A 142 11.64 -3.63 9.21
C PRO A 142 12.77 -2.62 8.90
N GLY A 143 13.84 -2.60 9.73
CA GLY A 143 14.84 -1.54 9.72
C GLY A 143 15.45 -1.26 8.34
N LEU A 144 15.81 -2.31 7.59
CA LEU A 144 16.38 -2.17 6.24
C LEU A 144 15.38 -1.58 5.25
N VAL A 145 14.14 -2.07 5.26
CA VAL A 145 13.06 -1.55 4.39
C VAL A 145 12.76 -0.09 4.74
N ARG A 146 12.75 0.25 6.03
CA ARG A 146 12.57 1.63 6.48
C ARG A 146 13.71 2.53 6.03
N ALA A 147 14.96 2.07 6.15
CA ALA A 147 16.14 2.80 5.71
C ALA A 147 16.09 3.07 4.21
N GLN A 148 15.82 2.05 3.39
CA GLN A 148 15.64 2.18 1.95
C GLN A 148 14.56 3.22 1.60
N ARG A 149 13.40 3.17 2.25
CA ARG A 149 12.31 4.13 1.99
C ARG A 149 12.67 5.55 2.38
N LEU A 150 13.46 5.76 3.43
CA LEU A 150 13.97 7.07 3.83
C LEU A 150 14.99 7.59 2.81
N GLN A 151 15.91 6.75 2.34
CA GLN A 151 16.87 7.09 1.30
C GLN A 151 16.18 7.48 -0.01
N GLU A 152 15.22 6.68 -0.49
CA GLU A 152 14.43 7.01 -1.67
C GLU A 152 13.75 8.39 -1.54
N LYS A 153 13.21 8.70 -0.38
CA LYS A 153 12.58 10.02 -0.14
C LYS A 153 13.60 11.16 -0.11
N ALA A 154 14.77 10.93 0.45
CA ALA A 154 15.87 11.90 0.46
C ALA A 154 16.40 12.17 -0.96
N ALA A 155 16.53 11.13 -1.78
CA ALA A 155 16.97 11.24 -3.17
C ALA A 155 16.06 12.17 -4.00
N TYR A 156 14.74 12.18 -3.76
CA TYR A 156 13.81 13.09 -4.44
C TYR A 156 14.05 14.58 -4.18
N VAL A 157 14.81 14.92 -3.15
CA VAL A 157 15.17 16.31 -2.84
C VAL A 157 16.64 16.61 -3.09
N GLY A 158 17.28 15.72 -3.84
CA GLY A 158 18.69 15.87 -4.23
C GLY A 158 19.69 15.40 -3.16
N PHE A 159 19.23 14.79 -2.07
CA PHE A 159 20.07 14.15 -1.10
C PHE A 159 20.22 12.67 -1.47
N ASP A 160 21.08 12.43 -2.45
CA ASP A 160 21.40 11.09 -2.92
C ASP A 160 22.90 10.85 -2.84
N TRP A 161 23.28 9.60 -2.55
CA TRP A 161 24.66 9.17 -2.70
C TRP A 161 24.90 9.06 -4.21
N ARG A 162 25.44 10.12 -4.79
CA ARG A 162 25.89 10.04 -6.18
C ARG A 162 27.01 9.02 -6.26
N SER A 163 26.71 7.88 -6.90
CA SER A 163 27.63 6.89 -7.48
C SER A 163 29.08 6.80 -6.92
N GLU A 164 29.80 5.80 -7.28
CA GLU A 164 31.16 5.40 -6.89
C GLU A 164 32.20 6.54 -6.79
N GLU A 165 32.00 7.68 -7.45
CA GLU A 165 32.86 8.86 -7.36
C GLU A 165 32.93 9.49 -5.95
N HIS A 166 31.82 9.50 -5.20
CA HIS A 166 31.81 10.05 -3.83
C HIS A 166 32.47 9.12 -2.80
N THR A 167 32.42 7.81 -3.02
CA THR A 167 33.11 6.84 -2.17
C THR A 167 34.64 6.93 -2.35
N SER A 168 35.13 7.21 -3.55
CA SER A 168 36.54 7.40 -3.83
C SER A 168 37.10 8.71 -3.24
N GLU A 169 36.31 9.80 -3.19
CA GLU A 169 36.70 11.06 -2.55
C GLU A 169 36.81 10.95 -1.02
N LEU A 170 35.92 10.16 -0.39
CA LEU A 170 36.02 9.93 1.07
C LEU A 170 37.21 9.05 1.43
N GLN A 171 37.49 8.02 0.62
CA GLN A 171 38.65 7.14 0.81
C GLN A 171 39.99 7.87 0.56
N SER A 172 40.03 8.87 -0.31
CA SER A 172 41.25 9.66 -0.55
C SER A 172 41.55 10.70 0.57
N ARG A 173 40.58 11.00 1.43
CA ARG A 173 40.77 11.93 2.58
C ARG A 173 41.30 11.25 3.85
N GLU A 174 41.22 9.92 3.94
CA GLU A 174 41.78 9.17 5.07
C GLU A 174 43.23 8.74 4.92
N THR A 175 43.92 9.18 3.84
CA THR A 175 45.33 8.81 3.54
C THR A 175 46.24 10.04 3.58
N ILE A 176 46.10 10.92 4.59
CA ILE A 176 47.07 11.94 4.92
C ILE A 176 47.38 11.90 6.43
#